data_5ea1cac1f7cfcf570b1eb231ca58c806
#
_entry.id   5ea1cac1f7cfcf570b1eb231ca58c806
#
_cell.length_a   1.000
_cell.length_b   1.000
_cell.length_c   1.000
_cell.angle_alpha   90.00
_cell.angle_beta   90.00
_cell.angle_gamma   90.00
#
_symmetry.space_group_name_H-M   'P 1'
#
loop_
_entity.id
_entity.type
_entity.pdbx_description
1 polymer ?
#
loop_
_entity_poly.entity_id
_entity_poly.type
_entity_poly.pdbx_seq_one_letter_code
_entity_poly.pdbx_strand_id
1 'polypeptide(L)'
;MRIEKAKEITGSLSKPSKMPGHAYGLPAKECKTGGKLQKVKGSTCYGCYALKGCYVFKVVQAAQYKRLKAIRHPLWVKAMALQINNKKTDVFRWHDSGDIQDLRHLAKIFEVARRSPNVAHWIPTREAWAMKYEDRAPLNLKMVFSMPMVNQEAAGKFKYTSTVVTDPKKATCPAPQQDNECKSCRKCWDKKIKNVAYLAH
;
A
#
# COMPACT_ATOMS: atom_id res chain seq x y z
N MET A 1 -24.31 3.38 -9.63
CA MET A 1 -24.08 2.21 -8.72
C MET A 1 -24.29 2.71 -7.30
N ARG A 2 -25.00 1.98 -6.45
CA ARG A 2 -25.13 2.27 -5.01
C ARG A 2 -23.86 1.81 -4.26
N ILE A 3 -23.60 2.38 -3.08
CA ILE A 3 -22.39 2.08 -2.31
C ILE A 3 -22.34 0.61 -1.82
N GLU A 4 -23.47 0.03 -1.44
CA GLU A 4 -23.59 -1.37 -1.03
C GLU A 4 -23.17 -2.29 -2.17
N LYS A 5 -23.65 -2.01 -3.39
CA LYS A 5 -23.25 -2.79 -4.58
C LYS A 5 -21.77 -2.66 -4.89
N ALA A 6 -21.18 -1.49 -4.67
CA ALA A 6 -19.73 -1.30 -4.80
C ALA A 6 -18.96 -2.18 -3.80
N LYS A 7 -19.41 -2.26 -2.53
CA LYS A 7 -18.80 -3.13 -1.51
C LYS A 7 -18.96 -4.62 -1.83
N GLU A 8 -20.08 -5.03 -2.42
CA GLU A 8 -20.26 -6.40 -2.88
C GLU A 8 -19.21 -6.78 -3.94
N ILE A 9 -19.00 -5.88 -4.91
CA ILE A 9 -18.09 -6.08 -6.04
C ILE A 9 -16.63 -6.13 -5.58
N THR A 10 -16.19 -5.19 -4.76
CA THR A 10 -14.75 -5.03 -4.44
C THR A 10 -14.38 -5.57 -3.06
N GLY A 11 -15.33 -5.87 -2.18
CA GLY A 11 -15.12 -5.92 -0.75
C GLY A 11 -15.06 -4.53 -0.13
N SER A 12 -15.24 -4.43 1.17
CA SER A 12 -15.15 -3.16 1.89
C SER A 12 -13.70 -2.69 1.99
N LEU A 13 -13.50 -1.36 1.98
CA LEU A 13 -12.20 -0.77 2.32
C LEU A 13 -11.85 -1.09 3.78
N SER A 14 -10.57 -1.29 4.07
CA SER A 14 -10.06 -1.36 5.44
C SER A 14 -9.83 0.04 6.00
N LYS A 15 -9.90 0.16 7.32
CA LYS A 15 -9.53 1.36 8.06
C LYS A 15 -8.44 0.99 9.07
N PRO A 16 -7.16 1.07 8.69
CA PRO A 16 -6.06 0.82 9.61
C PRO A 16 -6.12 1.79 10.79
N SER A 17 -5.96 1.27 12.02
CA SER A 17 -6.12 2.09 13.24
C SER A 17 -4.99 3.11 13.40
N LYS A 18 -3.77 2.77 12.95
CA LYS A 18 -2.56 3.55 13.20
C LYS A 18 -2.18 4.53 12.08
N MET A 19 -2.99 4.62 11.03
CA MET A 19 -2.72 5.53 9.91
C MET A 19 -3.99 6.22 9.41
N PRO A 20 -3.86 7.43 8.85
CA PRO A 20 -5.00 8.17 8.34
C PRO A 20 -5.62 7.50 7.10
N GLY A 21 -6.89 7.81 6.88
CA GLY A 21 -7.61 7.38 5.69
C GLY A 21 -8.00 5.90 5.71
N HIS A 22 -8.17 5.36 4.51
CA HIS A 22 -8.57 3.99 4.27
C HIS A 22 -7.53 3.26 3.43
N ALA A 23 -7.61 1.94 3.40
CA ALA A 23 -6.70 1.10 2.63
C ALA A 23 -7.45 -0.03 1.88
N TYR A 24 -6.75 -0.67 0.95
CA TYR A 24 -7.22 -1.86 0.24
C TYR A 24 -6.14 -2.94 0.30
N GLY A 25 -6.16 -3.74 1.36
CA GLY A 25 -5.21 -4.82 1.57
C GLY A 25 -5.58 -6.09 0.83
N LEU A 26 -4.55 -6.80 0.37
CA LEU A 26 -4.62 -8.11 -0.27
C LEU A 26 -3.92 -9.14 0.63
N PRO A 27 -4.09 -10.47 0.39
CA PRO A 27 -3.40 -11.47 1.18
C PRO A 27 -1.88 -11.37 0.99
N ALA A 28 -1.12 -11.24 2.07
CA ALA A 28 0.35 -11.19 2.01
C ALA A 28 0.97 -12.50 1.50
N LYS A 29 0.28 -13.63 1.64
CA LYS A 29 0.67 -14.92 1.07
C LYS A 29 0.72 -14.91 -0.47
N GLU A 30 0.02 -13.99 -1.10
CA GLU A 30 -0.05 -13.83 -2.56
C GLU A 30 0.91 -12.76 -3.10
N CYS A 31 1.80 -12.21 -2.25
CA CYS A 31 2.91 -11.36 -2.69
C CYS A 31 3.88 -12.18 -3.54
N LYS A 32 4.17 -11.72 -4.76
CA LYS A 32 5.10 -12.43 -5.65
C LYS A 32 6.56 -12.20 -5.23
N THR A 33 7.02 -10.97 -5.31
CA THR A 33 8.39 -10.61 -4.87
C THR A 33 8.53 -10.70 -3.36
N GLY A 34 7.60 -10.16 -2.59
CA GLY A 34 7.59 -10.25 -1.13
C GLY A 34 7.57 -11.69 -0.61
N GLY A 35 6.83 -12.59 -1.26
CA GLY A 35 6.78 -14.02 -0.90
C GLY A 35 8.15 -14.72 -1.02
N LYS A 36 8.94 -14.40 -2.05
CA LYS A 36 10.33 -14.89 -2.18
C LYS A 36 11.22 -14.32 -1.08
N LEU A 37 11.08 -13.03 -0.79
CA LEU A 37 11.87 -12.33 0.23
C LEU A 37 11.56 -12.79 1.66
N GLN A 38 10.40 -13.37 1.94
CA GLN A 38 10.09 -13.96 3.25
C GLN A 38 11.08 -15.04 3.68
N LYS A 39 11.75 -15.70 2.73
CA LYS A 39 12.76 -16.73 2.97
C LYS A 39 14.19 -16.17 3.09
N VAL A 40 14.38 -14.88 2.85
CA VAL A 40 15.69 -14.21 2.83
C VAL A 40 15.90 -13.48 4.15
N LYS A 41 16.80 -14.00 5.00
CA LYS A 41 17.19 -13.35 6.27
C LYS A 41 17.75 -11.95 6.01
N GLY A 42 17.33 -10.98 6.80
CA GLY A 42 17.70 -9.56 6.63
C GLY A 42 16.85 -8.81 5.60
N SER A 43 15.94 -9.49 4.87
CA SER A 43 14.96 -8.77 4.06
C SER A 43 13.87 -8.16 4.92
N THR A 44 13.29 -7.08 4.46
CA THR A 44 12.16 -6.41 5.13
C THR A 44 10.86 -7.23 5.08
N CYS A 45 10.80 -8.30 4.28
CA CYS A 45 9.70 -9.25 4.24
C CYS A 45 9.95 -10.49 5.11
N TYR A 46 11.17 -10.70 5.61
CA TYR A 46 11.47 -11.74 6.58
C TYR A 46 10.75 -11.43 7.90
N GLY A 47 9.83 -12.30 8.30
CA GLY A 47 9.00 -12.02 9.47
C GLY A 47 7.88 -10.98 9.24
N CYS A 48 7.40 -10.85 8.01
CA CYS A 48 6.36 -9.92 7.57
C CYS A 48 5.20 -9.80 8.58
N TYR A 49 4.90 -8.57 9.01
CA TYR A 49 3.82 -8.28 9.95
C TYR A 49 2.44 -8.71 9.43
N ALA A 50 2.24 -8.69 8.11
CA ALA A 50 0.97 -9.09 7.49
C ALA A 50 0.75 -10.61 7.44
N LEU A 51 1.64 -11.39 8.05
CA LEU A 51 1.51 -12.83 8.30
C LEU A 51 1.35 -13.14 9.80
N LYS A 52 1.13 -12.12 10.63
CA LYS A 52 1.03 -12.22 12.09
C LYS A 52 -0.15 -11.40 12.62
N GLY A 53 -0.40 -11.49 13.91
CA GLY A 53 -1.40 -10.68 14.61
C GLY A 53 -2.79 -10.76 13.97
N CYS A 54 -3.49 -9.66 13.85
CA CYS A 54 -4.85 -9.62 13.31
C CYS A 54 -4.96 -10.07 11.83
N TYR A 55 -3.87 -10.03 11.07
CA TYR A 55 -3.87 -10.47 9.67
C TYR A 55 -4.08 -11.97 9.48
N VAL A 56 -3.86 -12.78 10.53
CA VAL A 56 -4.12 -14.24 10.48
C VAL A 56 -5.52 -14.62 10.92
N PHE A 57 -6.33 -13.69 11.38
CA PHE A 57 -7.72 -13.97 11.69
C PHE A 57 -8.51 -14.38 10.45
N LYS A 58 -9.29 -15.46 10.56
CA LYS A 58 -10.05 -16.03 9.43
C LYS A 58 -10.92 -14.98 8.70
N VAL A 59 -11.58 -14.08 9.44
CA VAL A 59 -12.41 -13.02 8.86
C VAL A 59 -11.59 -12.02 8.05
N VAL A 60 -10.38 -11.67 8.52
CA VAL A 60 -9.47 -10.75 7.81
C VAL A 60 -8.94 -11.41 6.54
N GLN A 61 -8.50 -12.66 6.62
CA GLN A 61 -8.03 -13.42 5.46
C GLN A 61 -9.15 -13.58 4.42
N ALA A 62 -10.35 -13.96 4.83
CA ALA A 62 -11.51 -14.08 3.93
C ALA A 62 -11.79 -12.75 3.19
N ALA A 63 -11.74 -11.62 3.91
CA ALA A 63 -11.90 -10.30 3.30
C ALA A 63 -10.79 -9.97 2.29
N GLN A 64 -9.53 -10.32 2.59
CA GLN A 64 -8.40 -10.10 1.70
C GLN A 64 -8.49 -10.97 0.43
N TYR A 65 -8.83 -12.25 0.55
CA TYR A 65 -9.04 -13.12 -0.60
C TYR A 65 -10.25 -12.70 -1.46
N LYS A 66 -11.34 -12.23 -0.84
CA LYS A 66 -12.46 -11.62 -1.57
C LYS A 66 -11.98 -10.43 -2.40
N ARG A 67 -11.17 -9.54 -1.84
CA ARG A 67 -10.58 -8.39 -2.55
C ARG A 67 -9.66 -8.81 -3.69
N LEU A 68 -8.83 -9.82 -3.48
CA LEU A 68 -7.95 -10.36 -4.52
C LEU A 68 -8.74 -10.87 -5.71
N LYS A 69 -9.78 -11.69 -5.47
CA LYS A 69 -10.69 -12.18 -6.52
C LYS A 69 -11.39 -11.02 -7.23
N ALA A 70 -11.82 -10.01 -6.47
CA ALA A 70 -12.55 -8.86 -6.97
C ALA A 70 -11.79 -8.01 -8.00
N ILE A 71 -10.45 -7.97 -7.95
CA ILE A 71 -9.62 -7.22 -8.92
C ILE A 71 -9.97 -7.58 -10.37
N ARG A 72 -10.41 -8.81 -10.62
CA ARG A 72 -10.76 -9.30 -11.96
C ARG A 72 -12.14 -8.81 -12.43
N HIS A 73 -12.98 -8.33 -11.52
CA HIS A 73 -14.34 -7.89 -11.87
C HIS A 73 -14.32 -6.69 -12.84
N PRO A 74 -15.13 -6.65 -13.90
CA PRO A 74 -15.11 -5.56 -14.90
C PRO A 74 -15.49 -4.20 -14.29
N LEU A 75 -16.37 -4.17 -13.30
CA LEU A 75 -16.81 -2.94 -12.64
C LEU A 75 -15.93 -2.55 -11.44
N TRP A 76 -14.80 -3.25 -11.19
CA TRP A 76 -13.96 -3.01 -10.01
C TRP A 76 -13.49 -1.56 -9.91
N VAL A 77 -13.02 -0.97 -11.01
CA VAL A 77 -12.56 0.44 -11.05
C VAL A 77 -13.67 1.40 -10.61
N LYS A 78 -14.86 1.26 -11.21
CA LYS A 78 -16.02 2.12 -10.90
C LYS A 78 -16.43 1.96 -9.43
N ALA A 79 -16.44 0.75 -8.93
CA ALA A 79 -16.83 0.42 -7.56
C ALA A 79 -15.79 0.92 -6.53
N MET A 80 -14.49 0.78 -6.82
CA MET A 80 -13.40 1.30 -5.96
C MET A 80 -13.43 2.81 -5.88
N ALA A 81 -13.50 3.50 -7.02
CA ALA A 81 -13.56 4.97 -7.05
C ALA A 81 -14.79 5.49 -6.28
N LEU A 82 -15.95 4.85 -6.44
CA LEU A 82 -17.14 5.21 -5.67
C LEU A 82 -16.94 5.04 -4.17
N GLN A 83 -16.35 3.93 -3.72
CA GLN A 83 -16.09 3.73 -2.29
C GLN A 83 -15.11 4.75 -1.73
N ILE A 84 -14.01 5.06 -2.45
CA ILE A 84 -12.99 6.01 -2.02
C ILE A 84 -13.60 7.41 -1.93
N ASN A 85 -14.30 7.87 -2.96
CA ASN A 85 -14.93 9.20 -2.98
C ASN A 85 -16.04 9.36 -1.94
N ASN A 86 -16.72 8.26 -1.57
CA ASN A 86 -17.74 8.29 -0.50
C ASN A 86 -17.13 8.38 0.90
N LYS A 87 -15.82 8.16 1.05
CA LYS A 87 -15.12 8.37 2.32
C LYS A 87 -14.62 9.81 2.38
N LYS A 88 -15.02 10.54 3.41
CA LYS A 88 -14.53 11.89 3.69
C LYS A 88 -13.06 11.79 4.19
N THR A 89 -12.13 11.52 3.27
CA THR A 89 -10.69 11.38 3.55
C THR A 89 -9.88 12.03 2.44
N ASP A 90 -8.77 12.64 2.83
CA ASP A 90 -7.80 13.28 1.94
C ASP A 90 -6.75 12.31 1.40
N VAL A 91 -6.62 11.11 2.03
CA VAL A 91 -5.57 10.15 1.72
C VAL A 91 -6.10 8.72 1.60
N PHE A 92 -5.47 7.92 0.74
CA PHE A 92 -5.75 6.50 0.54
C PHE A 92 -4.46 5.71 0.38
N ARG A 93 -4.35 4.54 1.04
CA ARG A 93 -3.22 3.61 0.92
C ARG A 93 -3.61 2.37 0.13
N TRP A 94 -2.87 2.08 -0.91
CA TRP A 94 -2.91 0.77 -1.55
C TRP A 94 -2.04 -0.23 -0.77
N HIS A 95 -2.54 -1.44 -0.58
CA HIS A 95 -1.80 -2.57 -0.03
C HIS A 95 -1.18 -2.29 1.36
N ASP A 96 -2.03 -2.09 2.37
CA ASP A 96 -1.60 -2.20 3.78
C ASP A 96 -1.11 -3.62 4.09
N SER A 97 -1.54 -4.61 3.30
CA SER A 97 -0.96 -5.95 3.14
C SER A 97 -1.07 -6.38 1.68
N GLY A 98 -0.24 -7.31 1.25
CA GLY A 98 -0.18 -7.73 -0.16
C GLY A 98 0.61 -6.75 -1.03
N ASP A 99 0.58 -6.96 -2.34
CA ASP A 99 1.25 -6.12 -3.33
C ASP A 99 0.53 -6.15 -4.69
N ILE A 100 1.01 -5.36 -5.67
CA ILE A 100 0.50 -5.31 -7.03
C ILE A 100 0.59 -6.71 -7.66
N GLN A 101 -0.51 -7.19 -8.25
CA GLN A 101 -0.58 -8.54 -8.75
C GLN A 101 -0.06 -8.69 -10.20
N ASP A 102 -0.34 -7.72 -11.04
CA ASP A 102 0.07 -7.69 -12.44
C ASP A 102 -0.14 -6.30 -13.05
N LEU A 103 0.24 -6.14 -14.33
CA LEU A 103 0.10 -4.89 -15.06
C LEU A 103 -1.37 -4.45 -15.20
N ARG A 104 -2.30 -5.39 -15.36
CA ARG A 104 -3.74 -5.06 -15.44
C ARG A 104 -4.25 -4.50 -14.12
N HIS A 105 -3.78 -5.04 -12.99
CA HIS A 105 -4.11 -4.51 -11.67
C HIS A 105 -3.53 -3.10 -11.49
N LEU A 106 -2.26 -2.86 -11.86
CA LEU A 106 -1.63 -1.54 -11.82
C LEU A 106 -2.40 -0.51 -12.66
N ALA A 107 -2.77 -0.86 -13.89
CA ALA A 107 -3.56 0.01 -14.77
C ALA A 107 -4.93 0.36 -14.16
N LYS A 108 -5.60 -0.60 -13.52
CA LYS A 108 -6.85 -0.35 -12.80
C LYS A 108 -6.65 0.58 -11.59
N ILE A 109 -5.54 0.46 -10.84
CA ILE A 109 -5.19 1.37 -9.74
C ILE A 109 -5.02 2.79 -10.27
N PHE A 110 -4.32 2.97 -11.39
CA PHE A 110 -4.17 4.29 -12.03
C PHE A 110 -5.52 4.90 -12.38
N GLU A 111 -6.42 4.10 -12.96
CA GLU A 111 -7.74 4.57 -13.33
C GLU A 111 -8.61 4.93 -12.10
N VAL A 112 -8.51 4.17 -11.02
CA VAL A 112 -9.18 4.51 -9.75
C VAL A 112 -8.65 5.84 -9.21
N ALA A 113 -7.34 6.07 -9.23
CA ALA A 113 -6.75 7.33 -8.78
C ALA A 113 -7.23 8.53 -9.62
N ARG A 114 -7.30 8.39 -10.96
CA ARG A 114 -7.87 9.44 -11.83
C ARG A 114 -9.33 9.77 -11.49
N ARG A 115 -10.12 8.76 -11.11
CA ARG A 115 -11.54 8.91 -10.73
C ARG A 115 -11.77 9.36 -9.30
N SER A 116 -10.71 9.53 -8.52
CA SER A 116 -10.73 10.08 -7.16
C SER A 116 -9.70 11.21 -7.01
N PRO A 117 -9.85 12.32 -7.80
CA PRO A 117 -8.82 13.36 -7.94
C PRO A 117 -8.54 14.12 -6.65
N ASN A 118 -9.50 14.21 -5.75
CA ASN A 118 -9.41 14.94 -4.48
C ASN A 118 -8.76 14.09 -3.35
N VAL A 119 -8.32 12.87 -3.65
CA VAL A 119 -7.69 11.97 -2.69
C VAL A 119 -6.24 11.72 -3.10
N ALA A 120 -5.30 11.94 -2.19
CA ALA A 120 -3.91 11.59 -2.41
C ALA A 120 -3.71 10.07 -2.20
N HIS A 121 -3.25 9.38 -3.23
CA HIS A 121 -3.01 7.96 -3.20
C HIS A 121 -1.53 7.66 -2.95
N TRP A 122 -1.26 6.64 -2.15
CA TRP A 122 0.07 6.09 -1.91
C TRP A 122 0.08 4.58 -2.15
N ILE A 123 1.04 4.11 -2.93
CA ILE A 123 1.25 2.69 -3.19
C ILE A 123 2.70 2.30 -2.93
N PRO A 124 3.00 1.67 -1.78
CA PRO A 124 4.29 1.01 -1.57
C PRO A 124 4.30 -0.32 -2.33
N THR A 125 5.40 -0.64 -3.02
CA THR A 125 5.53 -1.89 -3.76
C THR A 125 6.95 -2.43 -3.72
N ARG A 126 7.09 -3.77 -3.77
CA ARG A 126 8.33 -4.50 -4.01
C ARG A 126 8.48 -4.94 -5.47
N GLU A 127 7.45 -4.74 -6.26
CA GLU A 127 7.41 -5.15 -7.65
C GLU A 127 8.17 -4.14 -8.52
N ALA A 128 9.48 -4.34 -8.70
CA ALA A 128 10.36 -3.42 -9.44
C ALA A 128 9.88 -3.18 -10.88
N TRP A 129 9.22 -4.15 -11.50
CA TRP A 129 8.64 -3.99 -12.84
C TRP A 129 7.56 -2.89 -12.88
N ALA A 130 6.83 -2.69 -11.78
CA ALA A 130 5.77 -1.67 -11.71
C ALA A 130 6.35 -0.26 -11.79
N MET A 131 7.57 -0.04 -11.29
CA MET A 131 8.22 1.26 -11.30
C MET A 131 8.59 1.76 -12.71
N LYS A 132 8.64 0.87 -13.71
CA LYS A 132 8.78 1.26 -15.13
C LYS A 132 7.59 2.09 -15.65
N TYR A 133 6.49 2.09 -14.93
CA TYR A 133 5.26 2.83 -15.26
C TYR A 133 5.03 4.05 -14.37
N GLU A 134 6.02 4.42 -13.54
CA GLU A 134 5.88 5.52 -12.58
C GLU A 134 5.55 6.86 -13.27
N ASP A 135 6.13 7.13 -14.42
CA ASP A 135 5.88 8.37 -15.17
C ASP A 135 4.47 8.44 -15.78
N ARG A 136 3.75 7.30 -15.86
CA ARG A 136 2.35 7.21 -16.29
C ARG A 136 1.37 7.30 -15.13
N ALA A 137 1.87 7.34 -13.90
CA ALA A 137 1.03 7.42 -12.70
C ALA A 137 0.28 8.75 -12.64
N PRO A 138 -0.99 8.75 -12.24
CA PRO A 138 -1.76 9.99 -12.03
C PRO A 138 -1.07 10.93 -11.04
N LEU A 139 -1.29 12.25 -11.20
CA LEU A 139 -0.68 13.28 -10.36
C LEU A 139 -0.97 13.10 -8.86
N ASN A 140 -2.11 12.55 -8.51
CA ASN A 140 -2.51 12.27 -7.14
C ASN A 140 -2.06 10.88 -6.62
N LEU A 141 -1.29 10.11 -7.39
CA LEU A 141 -0.73 8.82 -6.96
C LEU A 141 0.79 8.90 -6.80
N LYS A 142 1.28 8.60 -5.60
CA LYS A 142 2.70 8.41 -5.30
C LYS A 142 3.02 6.93 -5.27
N MET A 143 3.79 6.46 -6.24
CA MET A 143 4.35 5.11 -6.26
C MET A 143 5.68 5.11 -5.51
N VAL A 144 5.87 4.17 -4.58
CA VAL A 144 7.07 4.11 -3.74
C VAL A 144 7.69 2.72 -3.84
N PHE A 145 8.92 2.65 -4.33
CA PHE A 145 9.66 1.39 -4.31
C PHE A 145 10.18 1.13 -2.90
N SER A 146 9.70 0.08 -2.29
CA SER A 146 10.13 -0.33 -0.95
C SER A 146 11.41 -1.14 -1.04
N MET A 147 12.54 -0.64 -0.52
CA MET A 147 13.84 -1.32 -0.57
C MET A 147 13.78 -2.69 0.10
N PRO A 148 14.29 -3.74 -0.55
CA PRO A 148 14.05 -5.12 -0.09
C PRO A 148 14.79 -5.52 1.17
N MET A 149 15.97 -4.94 1.45
CA MET A 149 16.78 -5.32 2.60
C MET A 149 16.75 -4.28 3.71
N VAL A 150 16.84 -4.73 4.96
CA VAL A 150 17.01 -3.86 6.13
C VAL A 150 18.39 -3.19 6.04
N ASN A 151 18.47 -1.92 6.42
CA ASN A 151 19.64 -1.04 6.31
C ASN A 151 20.16 -0.83 4.88
N GLN A 152 19.40 -1.22 3.87
CA GLN A 152 19.73 -0.91 2.48
C GLN A 152 19.44 0.57 2.18
N GLU A 153 20.37 1.22 1.50
CA GLU A 153 20.22 2.59 1.04
C GLU A 153 19.15 2.73 -0.04
N ALA A 154 18.60 3.92 -0.16
CA ALA A 154 17.64 4.25 -1.20
C ALA A 154 18.30 4.17 -2.58
N ALA A 155 17.73 3.41 -3.50
CA ALA A 155 18.26 3.30 -4.85
C ALA A 155 17.92 4.54 -5.69
N GLY A 156 18.92 5.28 -6.13
CA GLY A 156 18.77 6.54 -6.88
C GLY A 156 18.02 6.42 -8.21
N LYS A 157 17.89 5.21 -8.76
CA LYS A 157 17.13 4.96 -10.00
C LYS A 157 15.60 5.06 -9.83
N PHE A 158 15.08 5.07 -8.61
CA PHE A 158 13.65 5.21 -8.33
C PHE A 158 13.35 6.61 -7.80
N LYS A 159 12.31 7.23 -8.32
CA LYS A 159 11.89 8.58 -7.95
C LYS A 159 11.49 8.71 -6.49
N TYR A 160 10.80 7.70 -5.97
CA TYR A 160 10.36 7.59 -4.59
C TYR A 160 10.69 6.22 -4.03
N THR A 161 11.27 6.20 -2.83
CA THR A 161 11.66 4.98 -2.15
C THR A 161 11.17 4.97 -0.70
N SER A 162 11.15 3.78 -0.12
CA SER A 162 11.12 3.63 1.33
C SER A 162 12.18 2.62 1.78
N THR A 163 12.80 2.89 2.91
CA THR A 163 13.84 2.06 3.52
C THR A 163 13.42 1.60 4.90
N VAL A 164 14.02 0.54 5.40
CA VAL A 164 13.88 0.10 6.79
C VAL A 164 15.25 0.13 7.42
N VAL A 165 15.37 0.80 8.55
CA VAL A 165 16.64 1.03 9.27
C VAL A 165 16.53 0.51 10.70
N THR A 166 17.64 -0.01 11.23
CA THR A 166 17.74 -0.45 12.64
C THR A 166 18.18 0.68 13.57
N ASP A 167 18.89 1.68 13.04
CA ASP A 167 19.31 2.86 13.78
C ASP A 167 18.16 3.87 13.88
N PRO A 168 17.63 4.18 15.09
CA PRO A 168 16.56 5.16 15.26
C PRO A 168 16.91 6.57 14.75
N LYS A 169 18.20 6.94 14.77
CA LYS A 169 18.68 8.26 14.29
C LYS A 169 18.52 8.42 12.79
N LYS A 170 18.49 7.32 12.04
CA LYS A 170 18.30 7.30 10.59
C LYS A 170 16.82 7.21 10.18
N ALA A 171 15.92 6.92 11.11
CA ALA A 171 14.48 6.84 10.84
C ALA A 171 13.90 8.25 10.62
N THR A 172 13.16 8.41 9.52
CA THR A 172 12.47 9.67 9.19
C THR A 172 10.96 9.60 9.40
N CYS A 173 10.43 8.39 9.60
CA CYS A 173 9.03 8.18 9.99
C CYS A 173 8.84 8.51 11.47
N PRO A 174 7.98 9.46 11.85
CA PRO A 174 7.80 9.85 13.26
C PRO A 174 6.92 8.88 14.06
N ALA A 175 6.29 7.89 13.42
CA ALA A 175 5.33 7.01 14.08
C ALA A 175 5.86 6.33 15.36
N PRO A 176 7.12 5.85 15.45
CA PRO A 176 7.65 5.26 16.68
C PRO A 176 7.62 6.19 17.89
N GLN A 177 7.75 7.52 17.68
CA GLN A 177 7.68 8.54 18.73
C GLN A 177 6.24 9.05 18.97
N GLN A 178 5.24 8.48 18.27
CA GLN A 178 3.83 8.89 18.29
C GLN A 178 2.90 7.70 18.56
N ASP A 179 3.26 6.81 19.48
CA ASP A 179 2.50 5.60 19.84
C ASP A 179 2.31 4.64 18.63
N ASN A 180 3.28 4.64 17.73
CA ASN A 180 3.24 3.96 16.44
C ASN A 180 2.10 4.43 15.51
N GLU A 181 1.64 5.67 15.65
CA GLU A 181 0.57 6.26 14.84
C GLU A 181 1.07 7.37 13.93
N CYS A 182 0.45 7.52 12.77
CA CYS A 182 0.79 8.59 11.84
C CYS A 182 0.32 9.97 12.31
N LYS A 183 -0.74 10.05 13.13
CA LYS A 183 -1.39 11.30 13.55
C LYS A 183 -1.58 12.25 12.36
N SER A 184 -1.04 13.48 12.40
CA SER A 184 -1.11 14.47 11.32
C SER A 184 -0.07 14.27 10.21
N CYS A 185 0.90 13.34 10.37
CA CYS A 185 1.94 13.11 9.39
C CYS A 185 1.37 12.58 8.06
N ARG A 186 1.82 13.14 6.93
CA ARG A 186 1.44 12.75 5.56
C ARG A 186 2.65 12.48 4.65
N LYS A 187 3.86 12.28 5.20
CA LYS A 187 5.11 12.09 4.44
C LYS A 187 5.01 10.99 3.38
N CYS A 188 4.26 9.92 3.63
CA CYS A 188 4.11 8.81 2.68
C CYS A 188 3.36 9.23 1.40
N TRP A 189 2.48 10.22 1.46
CA TRP A 189 1.72 10.77 0.32
C TRP A 189 2.38 11.99 -0.30
N ASP A 190 3.25 12.69 0.44
CA ASP A 190 3.90 13.92 -0.03
C ASP A 190 4.97 13.63 -1.09
N LYS A 191 4.77 14.12 -2.30
CA LYS A 191 5.71 13.96 -3.43
C LYS A 191 6.99 14.79 -3.29
N LYS A 192 7.09 15.71 -2.34
CA LYS A 192 8.34 16.40 -2.00
C LYS A 192 9.31 15.47 -1.26
N ILE A 193 8.80 14.48 -0.55
CA ILE A 193 9.60 13.51 0.21
C ILE A 193 10.03 12.36 -0.71
N LYS A 194 11.31 12.24 -0.99
CA LYS A 194 11.87 11.22 -1.89
C LYS A 194 12.01 9.86 -1.24
N ASN A 195 12.40 9.81 0.02
CA ASN A 195 12.53 8.58 0.81
C ASN A 195 11.89 8.72 2.19
N VAL A 196 11.21 7.69 2.64
CA VAL A 196 10.77 7.55 4.03
C VAL A 196 11.49 6.34 4.64
N ALA A 197 12.31 6.59 5.67
CA ALA A 197 12.99 5.55 6.42
C ALA A 197 12.13 5.16 7.64
N TYR A 198 11.73 3.89 7.69
CA TYR A 198 10.99 3.31 8.80
C TYR A 198 11.94 2.62 9.77
N LEU A 199 11.68 2.73 11.07
CA LEU A 199 12.40 1.94 12.07
C LEU A 199 11.96 0.47 11.95
N ALA A 200 12.93 -0.44 12.01
CA ALA A 200 12.66 -1.88 12.09
C ALA A 200 11.94 -2.23 13.40
N HIS A 201 10.98 -3.14 13.36
CA HIS A 201 10.18 -3.60 14.51
C HIS A 201 10.46 -5.08 14.78
#